data_e1ef391701806e8442c2882a23a45597
#
_entry.id   e1ef391701806e8442c2882a23a45597
#
_cell.length_a   1.000
_cell.length_b   1.000
_cell.length_c   1.000
_cell.angle_alpha   90.00
_cell.angle_beta   90.00
_cell.angle_gamma   90.00
#
_symmetry.space_group_name_H-M   'P 1'
#
loop_
_entity.id
_entity.type
_entity.pdbx_description
1 polymer ?
#
loop_
_entity_poly.entity_id
_entity_poly.type
_entity_poly.pdbx_seq_one_letter_code
_entity_poly.pdbx_strand_id
1 'polypeptide(L)'
;WQRWLDAQGLKNLEPKRWLYFNYAHQIAQAALTGQGVALTRMPLIADSLANGSLMEVLPGTRLESPLAYWLIVGPRSSQRPEIAAFCAWLREQAQTTRETIGP
;
A
#
# COMPACT_ATOMS: atom_id res chain seq x y z
N TRP A 1 -6.34 -8.79 -8.00
CA TRP A 1 -7.73 -8.38 -8.16
C TRP A 1 -8.75 -9.45 -7.77
N GLN A 2 -8.51 -10.71 -8.08
CA GLN A 2 -9.52 -11.75 -7.84
C GLN A 2 -9.88 -11.91 -6.36
N ARG A 3 -8.89 -11.85 -5.45
CA ARG A 3 -9.16 -11.91 -4.00
C ARG A 3 -10.07 -10.76 -3.55
N TRP A 4 -9.82 -9.57 -4.06
CA TRP A 4 -10.61 -8.39 -3.69
C TRP A 4 -12.03 -8.51 -4.25
N LEU A 5 -12.17 -8.90 -5.51
CA LEU A 5 -13.48 -9.09 -6.14
C LEU A 5 -14.29 -10.16 -5.42
N ASP A 6 -13.67 -11.28 -5.07
CA ASP A 6 -14.30 -12.36 -4.32
C ASP A 6 -14.79 -11.88 -2.95
N ALA A 7 -13.96 -11.10 -2.25
CA ALA A 7 -14.31 -10.56 -0.95
C ALA A 7 -15.50 -9.59 -1.00
N GLN A 8 -15.70 -8.92 -2.15
CA GLN A 8 -16.81 -7.99 -2.35
C GLN A 8 -18.04 -8.67 -2.97
N GLY A 9 -18.00 -9.98 -3.20
CA GLY A 9 -19.11 -10.70 -3.83
C GLY A 9 -19.25 -10.44 -5.33
N LEU A 10 -18.18 -10.01 -5.98
CA LEU A 10 -18.17 -9.62 -7.39
C LEU A 10 -17.38 -10.61 -8.24
N LYS A 11 -17.54 -11.90 -7.98
CA LYS A 11 -16.77 -12.97 -8.65
C LYS A 11 -16.84 -12.96 -10.16
N ASN A 12 -17.99 -12.53 -10.70
CA ASN A 12 -18.27 -12.59 -12.14
C ASN A 12 -18.06 -11.24 -12.82
N LEU A 13 -17.51 -10.24 -12.12
CA LEU A 13 -17.23 -8.96 -12.71
C LEU A 13 -16.01 -9.06 -13.62
N GLU A 14 -16.18 -8.65 -14.88
CA GLU A 14 -15.11 -8.62 -15.86
C GLU A 14 -14.91 -7.17 -16.35
N PRO A 15 -13.74 -6.57 -16.07
CA PRO A 15 -13.43 -5.27 -16.64
C PRO A 15 -13.33 -5.33 -18.17
N LYS A 16 -13.72 -4.25 -18.83
CA LYS A 16 -13.62 -4.18 -20.30
C LYS A 16 -12.19 -4.16 -20.79
N ARG A 17 -11.30 -3.57 -20.00
CA ARG A 17 -9.88 -3.42 -20.34
C ARG A 17 -9.03 -3.64 -19.11
N TRP A 18 -7.85 -4.20 -19.32
CA TRP A 18 -6.83 -4.39 -18.31
C TRP A 18 -5.57 -3.64 -18.72
N LEU A 19 -4.98 -2.94 -17.75
CA LEU A 19 -3.63 -2.40 -17.88
C LEU A 19 -2.71 -3.21 -16.98
N TYR A 20 -1.59 -3.66 -17.52
CA TYR A 20 -0.65 -4.52 -16.82
C TYR A 20 0.66 -3.77 -16.56
N PHE A 21 1.15 -3.86 -15.34
CA PHE A 21 2.40 -3.24 -14.92
C PHE A 21 3.22 -4.23 -14.11
N ASN A 22 4.55 -4.08 -14.18
CA ASN A 22 5.47 -4.95 -13.45
C ASN A 22 5.75 -4.46 -12.02
N TYR A 23 5.54 -3.17 -11.75
CA TYR A 23 5.87 -2.56 -10.46
C TYR A 23 4.66 -1.84 -9.85
N ALA A 24 4.54 -1.97 -8.53
CA ALA A 24 3.41 -1.40 -7.80
C ALA A 24 3.31 0.13 -7.92
N HIS A 25 4.45 0.84 -7.94
CA HIS A 25 4.45 2.30 -8.08
C HIS A 25 3.91 2.76 -9.44
N GLN A 26 4.08 1.94 -10.48
CA GLN A 26 3.52 2.25 -11.81
C GLN A 26 2.00 2.17 -11.80
N ILE A 27 1.43 1.25 -11.03
CA ILE A 27 -0.02 1.12 -10.86
C ILE A 27 -0.59 2.37 -10.21
N ALA A 28 0.03 2.82 -9.13
CA ALA A 28 -0.37 4.05 -8.44
C ALA A 28 -0.24 5.27 -9.36
N GLN A 29 0.84 5.36 -10.12
CA GLN A 29 1.07 6.46 -11.07
C GLN A 29 0.02 6.48 -12.17
N ALA A 30 -0.37 5.32 -12.69
CA ALA A 30 -1.41 5.23 -13.70
C ALA A 30 -2.76 5.75 -13.16
N ALA A 31 -3.10 5.43 -11.93
CA ALA A 31 -4.30 5.95 -11.29
C ALA A 31 -4.21 7.46 -11.08
N LEU A 32 -3.06 7.98 -10.65
CA LEU A 32 -2.83 9.42 -10.47
C LEU A 32 -3.02 10.20 -11.75
N THR A 33 -2.69 9.63 -12.89
CA THR A 33 -2.84 10.27 -14.20
C THR A 33 -4.22 10.02 -14.83
N GLY A 34 -5.15 9.40 -14.11
CA GLY A 34 -6.53 9.24 -14.56
C GLY A 34 -6.77 8.10 -15.54
N GLN A 35 -5.89 7.08 -15.56
CA GLN A 35 -6.02 5.97 -16.49
C GLN A 35 -7.07 4.93 -16.08
N GLY A 36 -7.53 4.97 -14.84
CA GLY A 36 -8.54 4.03 -14.38
C GLY A 36 -8.50 3.79 -12.88
N VAL A 37 -9.02 2.65 -12.49
CA VAL A 37 -9.09 2.20 -11.10
C VAL A 37 -7.95 1.21 -10.84
N ALA A 38 -7.28 1.38 -9.73
CA ALA A 38 -6.15 0.54 -9.33
C ALA A 38 -6.43 -0.19 -8.03
N LEU A 39 -5.89 -1.38 -7.89
CA LEU A 39 -5.77 -2.06 -6.61
C LEU A 39 -4.33 -1.94 -6.15
N THR A 40 -4.10 -1.32 -5.02
CA THR A 40 -2.76 -1.05 -4.53
C THR A 40 -2.68 -1.19 -3.01
N ARG A 41 -1.48 -1.05 -2.47
CA ARG A 41 -1.26 -1.15 -1.02
C ARG A 41 -1.28 0.25 -0.41
N MET A 42 -1.93 0.36 0.74
CA MET A 42 -2.14 1.64 1.41
C MET A 42 -0.85 2.42 1.70
N PRO A 43 0.25 1.80 2.16
CA PRO A 43 1.48 2.57 2.42
C PRO A 43 2.04 3.30 1.19
N LEU A 44 1.80 2.78 -0.02
CA LEU A 44 2.29 3.39 -1.25
C LEU A 44 1.50 4.63 -1.66
N ILE A 45 0.28 4.77 -1.17
CA ILE A 45 -0.65 5.80 -1.62
C ILE A 45 -1.20 6.67 -0.49
N ALA A 46 -0.71 6.47 0.73
CA ALA A 46 -1.24 7.19 1.90
C ALA A 46 -1.21 8.71 1.71
N ASP A 47 -0.10 9.25 1.21
CA ASP A 47 0.03 10.69 0.96
C ASP A 47 -0.92 11.17 -0.13
N SER A 48 -1.08 10.40 -1.20
CA SER A 48 -1.97 10.74 -2.31
C SER A 48 -3.45 10.74 -1.89
N LEU A 49 -3.83 9.84 -0.99
CA LEU A 49 -5.18 9.87 -0.41
C LEU A 49 -5.35 11.06 0.53
N ALA A 50 -4.34 11.36 1.36
CA ALA A 50 -4.40 12.46 2.30
C ALA A 50 -4.51 13.82 1.60
N ASN A 51 -3.80 14.02 0.49
CA ASN A 51 -3.82 15.28 -0.25
C ASN A 51 -4.93 15.37 -1.31
N GLY A 52 -5.73 14.32 -1.48
CA GLY A 52 -6.85 14.30 -2.42
C GLY A 52 -6.49 13.99 -3.87
N SER A 53 -5.23 13.65 -4.16
CA SER A 53 -4.81 13.26 -5.53
C SER A 53 -5.40 11.91 -5.95
N LEU A 54 -5.66 11.04 -4.99
CA LEU A 54 -6.38 9.78 -5.16
C LEU A 54 -7.56 9.73 -4.20
N MET A 55 -8.56 8.92 -4.54
CA MET A 55 -9.68 8.65 -3.64
C MET A 55 -10.00 7.16 -3.63
N GLU A 56 -10.51 6.67 -2.52
CA GLU A 56 -11.04 5.31 -2.47
C GLU A 56 -12.38 5.27 -3.19
N VAL A 57 -12.49 4.42 -4.20
CA VAL A 57 -13.71 4.29 -5.00
C VAL A 57 -14.85 3.73 -4.17
N LEU A 58 -14.55 2.73 -3.33
CA LEU A 58 -15.52 2.08 -2.44
C LEU A 58 -14.97 2.08 -1.01
N PRO A 59 -15.22 3.12 -0.23
CA PRO A 59 -14.75 3.17 1.16
C PRO A 59 -15.24 1.97 1.97
N GLY A 60 -14.39 1.48 2.86
CA GLY A 60 -14.72 0.34 3.71
C GLY A 60 -14.51 -1.02 3.07
N THR A 61 -13.91 -1.08 1.88
CA THR A 61 -13.66 -2.33 1.16
C THR A 61 -12.18 -2.73 1.15
N ARG A 62 -11.38 -2.20 2.08
CA ARG A 62 -9.97 -2.59 2.19
C ARG A 62 -9.85 -4.06 2.55
N LEU A 63 -8.97 -4.76 1.83
CA LEU A 63 -8.70 -6.16 2.09
C LEU A 63 -7.40 -6.27 2.90
N GLU A 64 -7.50 -6.94 4.04
CA GLU A 64 -6.32 -7.21 4.85
C GLU A 64 -5.41 -8.22 4.14
N SER A 65 -4.12 -7.90 4.04
CA SER A 65 -3.14 -8.76 3.40
C SER A 65 -2.30 -9.48 4.46
N PRO A 66 -2.04 -10.78 4.28
CA PRO A 66 -1.10 -11.49 5.16
C PRO A 66 0.35 -11.09 4.91
N LEU A 67 0.62 -10.40 3.79
CA LEU A 67 1.97 -9.95 3.44
C LEU A 67 2.26 -8.61 4.09
N ALA A 68 3.51 -8.42 4.51
CA ALA A 68 3.95 -7.21 5.19
C ALA A 68 5.37 -6.86 4.77
N TYR A 69 5.74 -5.60 5.02
CA TYR A 69 7.13 -5.19 4.94
C TYR A 69 7.83 -5.53 6.24
N TRP A 70 9.03 -6.05 6.16
CA TRP A 70 9.80 -6.49 7.30
C TRP A 70 11.11 -5.71 7.41
N LEU A 71 11.39 -5.21 8.60
CA LEU A 71 12.70 -4.64 8.92
C LEU A 71 13.59 -5.77 9.42
N ILE A 72 14.60 -6.12 8.64
CA ILE A 72 15.55 -7.18 8.99
C ILE A 72 16.87 -6.54 9.40
N VAL A 73 17.27 -6.80 10.62
CA VAL A 73 18.52 -6.27 11.19
C VAL A 73 19.50 -7.41 11.36
N GLY A 74 20.67 -7.29 10.75
CA GLY A 74 21.72 -8.31 10.90
C GLY A 74 22.21 -8.42 12.34
N PRO A 75 22.68 -9.61 12.78
CA PRO A 75 23.09 -9.82 14.18
C PRO A 75 24.19 -8.90 14.68
N ARG A 76 25.09 -8.49 13.79
CA ARG A 76 26.19 -7.58 14.12
C ARG A 76 25.78 -6.11 14.06
N SER A 77 24.75 -5.81 13.28
CA SER A 77 24.32 -4.42 13.04
C SER A 77 23.56 -3.83 14.23
N SER A 78 22.88 -4.67 15.01
CA SER A 78 22.07 -4.23 16.15
C SER A 78 22.90 -3.56 17.25
N GLN A 79 24.21 -3.79 17.28
CA GLN A 79 25.13 -3.21 18.27
C GLN A 79 25.66 -1.83 17.85
N ARG A 80 25.43 -1.41 16.61
CA ARG A 80 25.91 -0.14 16.10
C ARG A 80 24.90 0.97 16.39
N PRO A 81 25.32 2.07 17.05
CA PRO A 81 24.40 3.15 17.42
C PRO A 81 23.67 3.79 16.24
N GLU A 82 24.34 3.97 15.11
CA GLU A 82 23.75 4.54 13.92
C GLU A 82 22.66 3.63 13.31
N ILE A 83 22.83 2.33 13.38
CA ILE A 83 21.82 1.38 12.92
C ILE A 83 20.62 1.38 13.86
N ALA A 84 20.88 1.39 15.16
CA ALA A 84 19.80 1.46 16.17
C ALA A 84 18.98 2.74 16.00
N ALA A 85 19.62 3.87 15.76
CA ALA A 85 18.94 5.15 15.52
C ALA A 85 18.09 5.12 14.25
N PHE A 86 18.60 4.56 13.18
CA PHE A 86 17.88 4.42 11.91
C PHE A 86 16.67 3.50 12.06
N CYS A 87 16.84 2.37 12.75
CA CYS A 87 15.72 1.44 13.01
C CYS A 87 14.63 2.09 13.86
N ALA A 88 15.01 2.85 14.88
CA ALA A 88 14.04 3.58 15.70
C ALA A 88 13.26 4.59 14.87
N TRP A 89 13.94 5.34 14.00
CA TRP A 89 13.31 6.28 13.09
C TRP A 89 12.35 5.59 12.12
N LEU A 90 12.75 4.47 11.54
CA LEU A 90 11.86 3.70 10.64
C LEU A 90 10.60 3.21 11.35
N ARG A 91 10.72 2.73 12.58
CA ARG A 91 9.56 2.29 13.36
C ARG A 91 8.61 3.44 13.64
N GLU A 92 9.15 4.60 13.96
CA GLU A 92 8.38 5.81 14.18
C GLU A 92 7.63 6.24 12.91
N GLN A 93 8.32 6.25 11.76
CA GLN A 93 7.71 6.57 10.47
C GLN A 93 6.61 5.54 10.10
N ALA A 94 6.86 4.27 10.34
CA ALA A 94 5.87 3.23 10.10
C ALA A 94 4.63 3.40 10.97
N GLN A 95 4.80 3.80 12.23
CA GLN A 95 3.68 4.07 13.14
C GLN A 95 2.86 5.27 12.66
N THR A 96 3.53 6.34 12.26
CA THR A 96 2.87 7.52 11.68
C THR A 96 2.05 7.14 10.45
N THR A 97 2.60 6.31 9.57
CA THR A 97 1.89 5.84 8.38
C THR A 97 0.66 5.01 8.75
N ARG A 98 0.77 4.11 9.72
CA ARG A 98 -0.38 3.32 10.20
C ARG A 98 -1.50 4.21 10.73
N GLU A 99 -1.16 5.23 11.49
CA GLU A 99 -2.14 6.18 12.02
C GLU A 99 -2.82 6.98 10.92
N THR A 100 -2.09 7.37 9.88
CA THR A 100 -2.62 8.08 8.72
C THR A 100 -3.57 7.19 7.91
N ILE A 101 -3.20 5.94 7.70
CA ILE A 101 -4.01 4.98 6.93
C ILE A 101 -5.29 4.62 7.69
N GLY A 102 -5.22 4.54 9.01
CA GLY A 102 -6.30 4.10 9.86
C GLY A 102 -6.47 2.57 9.85
N PRO A 103 -7.50 2.09 10.50
CA PRO A 103 -7.77 0.65 10.60
C PRO A 103 -8.20 0.04 9.27
#